data_2e0ad3387ff0fdb875d8512b576c94af
#
_entry.id   2e0ad3387ff0fdb875d8512b576c94af
#
_cell.length_a   1.000
_cell.length_b   1.000
_cell.length_c   1.000
_cell.angle_alpha   90.00
_cell.angle_beta   90.00
_cell.angle_gamma   90.00
#
_symmetry.space_group_name_H-M   'P 1'
#
loop_
_entity.id
_entity.type
_entity.pdbx_description
1 polymer ?
#
loop_
_entity_poly.entity_id
_entity_poly.type
_entity_poly.pdbx_seq_one_letter_code
_entity_poly.pdbx_strand_id
1 'polypeptide(L)'
;FSTPWRTIAIADDAAGLYMNHITLNLNEPNKLGDVSWLKPAKFVGVWWNMIKGDWTWATGPNHGATTANVKRYIDFAAANRIPGVLVEGWNVGWDGDWFGNGNAMQFDRPTPDFDAAELQRYAAAKGVHLIGHNETGGSVSHYDAQLDRAFGYARDHGIPVVKTGYVTDAGEIERVDADGTRKREWHEGQWMVNHHLRVVQTAAKYHVGIDSHEPVKDTGLRRTYPNWLSREGGRGMEYNSWAGKNPPEHEANMFFTQWLGGPMDFTPGVLSLTGSNG
;
A
#
# COMPACT_ATOMS: atom_id res chain seq x y z
N PHE A 1 17.99 22.69 -15.36
CA PHE A 1 17.36 21.43 -15.78
C PHE A 1 18.29 20.29 -15.38
N SER A 2 17.78 19.33 -14.59
CA SER A 2 18.48 18.11 -14.21
C SER A 2 17.64 16.93 -14.71
N THR A 3 18.27 15.97 -15.35
CA THR A 3 17.62 14.73 -15.77
C THR A 3 17.96 13.61 -14.78
N PRO A 4 17.04 12.65 -14.54
CA PRO A 4 17.37 11.50 -13.73
C PRO A 4 18.43 10.62 -14.42
N TRP A 5 19.16 9.85 -13.63
CA TRP A 5 20.01 8.78 -14.14
C TRP A 5 19.17 7.78 -14.96
N ARG A 6 19.74 7.28 -16.03
CA ARG A 6 19.21 6.18 -16.82
C ARG A 6 20.18 5.04 -16.76
N THR A 7 19.66 3.85 -16.47
CA THR A 7 20.48 2.65 -16.35
C THR A 7 20.04 1.61 -17.37
N ILE A 8 21.02 0.87 -17.87
CA ILE A 8 20.79 -0.34 -18.68
C ILE A 8 21.50 -1.47 -17.94
N ALA A 9 20.75 -2.44 -17.45
CA ALA A 9 21.29 -3.64 -16.86
C ALA A 9 21.57 -4.67 -17.98
N ILE A 10 22.78 -5.17 -18.04
CA ILE A 10 23.21 -6.20 -19.02
C ILE A 10 23.75 -7.38 -18.22
N ALA A 11 23.34 -8.58 -18.58
CA ALA A 11 23.81 -9.84 -18.00
C ALA A 11 23.81 -10.94 -19.06
N ASP A 12 24.57 -11.99 -18.84
CA ASP A 12 24.66 -13.12 -19.75
C ASP A 12 23.43 -14.05 -19.67
N ASP A 13 22.71 -14.00 -18.54
CA ASP A 13 21.52 -14.79 -18.31
C ASP A 13 20.50 -14.06 -17.38
N ALA A 14 19.35 -14.68 -17.21
CA ALA A 14 18.27 -14.13 -16.39
C ALA A 14 18.65 -14.04 -14.89
N ALA A 15 19.42 -14.98 -14.38
CA ALA A 15 19.90 -14.97 -12.99
C ALA A 15 20.85 -13.80 -12.75
N GLY A 16 21.80 -13.58 -13.64
CA GLY A 16 22.70 -12.45 -13.59
C GLY A 16 21.98 -11.11 -13.70
N LEU A 17 20.92 -11.03 -14.50
CA LEU A 17 20.09 -9.84 -14.58
C LEU A 17 19.38 -9.55 -13.24
N TYR A 18 18.79 -10.58 -12.61
CA TYR A 18 18.14 -10.45 -11.31
C TYR A 18 19.10 -10.05 -10.19
N MET A 19 20.33 -10.54 -10.24
CA MET A 19 21.40 -10.23 -9.28
C MET A 19 22.07 -8.88 -9.51
N ASN A 20 21.65 -8.12 -10.51
CA ASN A 20 22.23 -6.81 -10.81
C ASN A 20 21.73 -5.74 -9.84
N HIS A 21 22.64 -5.13 -9.09
CA HIS A 21 22.32 -4.12 -8.08
C HIS A 21 22.68 -2.68 -8.50
N ILE A 22 22.89 -2.44 -9.80
CA ILE A 22 23.30 -1.10 -10.29
C ILE A 22 22.33 0.00 -9.85
N THR A 23 21.02 -0.28 -9.91
CA THR A 23 19.99 0.69 -9.51
C THR A 23 20.12 1.07 -8.02
N LEU A 24 20.36 0.09 -7.15
CA LEU A 24 20.61 0.36 -5.72
C LEU A 24 21.89 1.17 -5.53
N ASN A 25 22.95 0.79 -6.24
CA ASN A 25 24.28 1.39 -6.07
C ASN A 25 24.34 2.86 -6.50
N LEU A 26 23.43 3.32 -7.32
CA LEU A 26 23.29 4.73 -7.72
C LEU A 26 22.54 5.59 -6.70
N ASN A 27 21.95 4.98 -5.66
CA ASN A 27 21.28 5.71 -4.58
C ASN A 27 22.22 5.94 -3.41
N GLU A 28 21.96 7.02 -2.66
CA GLU A 28 22.66 7.35 -1.43
C GLU A 28 22.52 6.22 -0.38
N PRO A 29 23.49 6.08 0.53
CA PRO A 29 23.36 5.19 1.67
C PRO A 29 22.13 5.50 2.53
N ASN A 30 21.78 4.56 3.40
CA ASN A 30 20.69 4.70 4.37
C ASN A 30 20.82 6.02 5.16
N LYS A 31 19.76 6.86 5.07
CA LYS A 31 19.66 8.15 5.79
C LYS A 31 18.83 8.08 7.07
N LEU A 32 18.25 6.92 7.39
CA LEU A 32 17.40 6.75 8.57
C LEU A 32 18.18 6.34 9.83
N GLY A 33 19.43 5.87 9.66
CA GLY A 33 20.22 5.34 10.75
C GLY A 33 19.73 3.96 11.18
N ASP A 34 19.31 3.79 12.44
CA ASP A 34 18.73 2.53 12.93
C ASP A 34 17.39 2.25 12.27
N VAL A 35 17.26 1.08 11.69
CA VAL A 35 16.05 0.57 11.02
C VAL A 35 15.53 -0.73 11.65
N SER A 36 15.98 -1.07 12.84
CA SER A 36 15.56 -2.29 13.56
C SER A 36 14.05 -2.34 13.86
N TRP A 37 13.38 -1.20 13.81
CA TRP A 37 11.93 -1.06 13.95
C TRP A 37 11.14 -1.53 12.71
N LEU A 38 11.76 -1.68 11.54
CA LEU A 38 11.09 -2.17 10.32
C LEU A 38 10.71 -3.65 10.50
N LYS A 39 9.47 -3.98 10.08
CA LYS A 39 8.88 -5.31 10.20
C LYS A 39 8.27 -5.77 8.89
N PRO A 40 9.08 -6.04 7.83
CA PRO A 40 8.57 -6.64 6.61
C PRO A 40 7.92 -7.98 6.94
N ALA A 41 6.74 -8.24 6.40
CA ALA A 41 5.97 -9.41 6.77
C ALA A 41 5.01 -9.85 5.69
N LYS A 42 4.62 -11.13 5.73
CA LYS A 42 3.41 -11.59 5.03
C LYS A 42 2.19 -11.12 5.80
N PHE A 43 1.10 -10.88 5.08
CA PHE A 43 -0.17 -10.49 5.70
C PHE A 43 -1.37 -11.11 5.00
N VAL A 44 -2.51 -11.09 5.67
CA VAL A 44 -3.83 -11.33 5.08
C VAL A 44 -4.61 -10.03 5.07
N GLY A 45 -5.44 -9.82 4.05
CA GLY A 45 -6.18 -8.57 3.84
C GLY A 45 -7.68 -8.71 4.09
N VAL A 46 -8.25 -7.80 4.88
CA VAL A 46 -9.68 -7.50 4.90
C VAL A 46 -9.97 -6.61 3.69
N TRP A 47 -10.19 -7.21 2.56
CA TRP A 47 -10.34 -6.58 1.25
C TRP A 47 -11.04 -7.52 0.25
N TRP A 48 -10.67 -8.79 0.21
CA TRP A 48 -11.15 -9.72 -0.84
C TRP A 48 -12.66 -9.92 -0.81
N ASN A 49 -13.27 -9.93 0.36
CA ASN A 49 -14.73 -10.04 0.46
C ASN A 49 -15.47 -8.79 -0.08
N MET A 50 -14.80 -7.63 -0.08
CA MET A 50 -15.32 -6.44 -0.75
C MET A 50 -15.24 -6.60 -2.27
N ILE A 51 -14.12 -7.08 -2.81
CA ILE A 51 -13.94 -7.36 -4.23
C ILE A 51 -15.00 -8.36 -4.73
N LYS A 52 -15.30 -9.39 -3.94
CA LYS A 52 -16.35 -10.37 -4.26
C LYS A 52 -17.78 -9.83 -4.11
N GLY A 53 -17.99 -8.66 -3.51
CA GLY A 53 -19.28 -8.07 -3.24
C GLY A 53 -20.04 -8.65 -2.05
N ASP A 54 -19.40 -9.51 -1.23
CA ASP A 54 -20.00 -10.03 0.01
C ASP A 54 -20.02 -8.97 1.10
N TRP A 55 -19.01 -8.10 1.11
CA TRP A 55 -18.86 -6.97 2.02
C TRP A 55 -18.69 -5.66 1.26
N THR A 56 -18.70 -4.55 2.00
CA THR A 56 -18.49 -3.20 1.46
C THR A 56 -17.33 -2.50 2.20
N TRP A 57 -16.65 -1.59 1.49
CA TRP A 57 -15.74 -0.62 2.13
C TRP A 57 -16.52 0.46 2.89
N ALA A 58 -17.71 0.82 2.38
CA ALA A 58 -18.60 1.78 3.00
C ALA A 58 -19.22 1.22 4.29
N THR A 59 -19.55 2.13 5.22
CA THR A 59 -20.25 1.81 6.46
C THR A 59 -21.67 1.25 6.18
N GLY A 60 -22.16 0.41 7.07
CA GLY A 60 -23.50 -0.17 6.93
C GLY A 60 -23.55 -1.66 7.32
N PRO A 61 -24.68 -2.34 6.99
CA PRO A 61 -24.92 -3.73 7.43
C PRO A 61 -23.88 -4.74 6.93
N ASN A 62 -23.27 -4.46 5.78
CA ASN A 62 -22.28 -5.35 5.15
C ASN A 62 -20.85 -4.79 5.25
N HIS A 63 -20.58 -3.83 6.15
CA HIS A 63 -19.25 -3.26 6.29
C HIS A 63 -18.22 -4.33 6.66
N GLY A 64 -17.15 -4.43 5.85
CA GLY A 64 -16.11 -5.44 6.03
C GLY A 64 -15.15 -5.13 7.18
N ALA A 65 -14.79 -3.86 7.37
CA ALA A 65 -13.78 -3.43 8.34
C ALA A 65 -14.31 -3.26 9.77
N THR A 66 -15.32 -4.05 10.17
CA THR A 66 -15.80 -4.00 11.55
C THR A 66 -14.81 -4.64 12.52
N THR A 67 -14.78 -4.19 13.77
CA THR A 67 -13.97 -4.78 14.84
C THR A 67 -14.15 -6.30 14.91
N ALA A 68 -15.39 -6.81 14.79
CA ALA A 68 -15.68 -8.24 14.83
C ALA A 68 -15.06 -9.01 13.66
N ASN A 69 -15.17 -8.49 12.43
CA ASN A 69 -14.59 -9.14 11.26
C ASN A 69 -13.06 -9.13 11.31
N VAL A 70 -12.45 -8.00 11.69
CA VAL A 70 -10.99 -7.88 11.80
C VAL A 70 -10.43 -8.85 12.84
N LYS A 71 -11.10 -9.07 13.98
CA LYS A 71 -10.72 -10.10 14.95
C LYS A 71 -10.66 -11.51 14.35
N ARG A 72 -11.61 -11.86 13.47
CA ARG A 72 -11.59 -13.15 12.77
C ARG A 72 -10.36 -13.31 11.88
N TYR A 73 -9.94 -12.23 11.21
CA TYR A 73 -8.71 -12.22 10.40
C TYR A 73 -7.46 -12.30 11.28
N ILE A 74 -7.45 -11.63 12.43
CA ILE A 74 -6.36 -11.73 13.40
C ILE A 74 -6.24 -13.19 13.93
N ASP A 75 -7.36 -13.84 14.23
CA ASP A 75 -7.38 -15.23 14.67
C ASP A 75 -6.83 -16.19 13.61
N PHE A 76 -7.26 -15.98 12.35
CA PHE A 76 -6.72 -16.74 11.21
C PHE A 76 -5.22 -16.51 11.02
N ALA A 77 -4.79 -15.26 11.07
CA ALA A 77 -3.39 -14.88 10.90
C ALA A 77 -2.52 -15.54 11.99
N ALA A 78 -2.94 -15.45 13.24
CA ALA A 78 -2.24 -16.08 14.38
C ALA A 78 -2.14 -17.60 14.23
N ALA A 79 -3.26 -18.27 13.89
CA ALA A 79 -3.30 -19.73 13.70
C ALA A 79 -2.38 -20.19 12.55
N ASN A 80 -2.16 -19.35 11.53
CA ASN A 80 -1.36 -19.66 10.36
C ASN A 80 0.04 -19.02 10.36
N ARG A 81 0.47 -18.43 11.48
CA ARG A 81 1.78 -17.76 11.63
C ARG A 81 2.00 -16.65 10.59
N ILE A 82 0.95 -15.92 10.30
CA ILE A 82 0.99 -14.72 9.44
C ILE A 82 1.02 -13.50 10.35
N PRO A 83 2.12 -12.72 10.37
CA PRO A 83 2.28 -11.69 11.39
C PRO A 83 1.44 -10.43 11.14
N GLY A 84 0.90 -10.22 9.93
CA GLY A 84 0.19 -8.99 9.55
C GLY A 84 -1.27 -9.20 9.13
N VAL A 85 -2.12 -8.24 9.47
CA VAL A 85 -3.50 -8.13 8.98
C VAL A 85 -3.71 -6.73 8.42
N LEU A 86 -3.83 -6.64 7.09
CA LEU A 86 -4.21 -5.41 6.40
C LEU A 86 -5.73 -5.19 6.54
N VAL A 87 -6.15 -3.95 6.75
CA VAL A 87 -7.57 -3.61 6.81
C VAL A 87 -7.86 -2.43 5.89
N GLU A 88 -8.63 -2.67 4.84
CA GLU A 88 -9.22 -1.63 4.01
C GLU A 88 -10.60 -1.23 4.55
N GLY A 89 -11.04 0.00 4.28
CA GLY A 89 -12.35 0.48 4.73
C GLY A 89 -12.44 0.89 6.21
N TRP A 90 -11.31 0.92 6.92
CA TRP A 90 -11.29 1.16 8.36
C TRP A 90 -11.60 2.61 8.77
N ASN A 91 -11.38 3.57 7.88
CA ASN A 91 -11.43 5.01 8.15
C ASN A 91 -12.63 5.70 7.48
N VAL A 92 -12.94 6.89 7.93
CA VAL A 92 -13.97 7.74 7.32
C VAL A 92 -13.56 8.15 5.91
N GLY A 93 -14.54 8.15 4.98
CA GLY A 93 -14.37 8.60 3.60
C GLY A 93 -14.82 7.61 2.54
N TRP A 94 -15.10 6.37 2.91
CA TRP A 94 -15.51 5.32 1.98
C TRP A 94 -17.00 5.35 1.61
N ASP A 95 -17.80 6.13 2.32
CA ASP A 95 -19.22 6.25 2.03
C ASP A 95 -19.45 7.07 0.75
N GLY A 96 -20.34 6.59 -0.11
CA GLY A 96 -20.60 7.21 -1.40
C GLY A 96 -19.57 6.86 -2.47
N ASP A 97 -19.22 7.82 -3.31
CA ASP A 97 -18.29 7.67 -4.43
C ASP A 97 -16.84 7.93 -3.97
N TRP A 98 -16.24 6.97 -3.26
CA TRP A 98 -14.86 7.09 -2.81
C TRP A 98 -13.84 7.11 -3.99
N PHE A 99 -14.16 6.44 -5.09
CA PHE A 99 -13.31 6.42 -6.28
C PHE A 99 -13.24 7.81 -6.96
N GLY A 100 -14.38 8.52 -6.98
CA GLY A 100 -14.44 9.87 -7.56
C GLY A 100 -14.19 11.00 -6.56
N ASN A 101 -14.13 10.73 -5.26
CA ASN A 101 -14.05 11.75 -4.21
C ASN A 101 -13.12 11.40 -3.04
N GLY A 102 -11.85 11.21 -3.31
CA GLY A 102 -10.83 10.97 -2.29
C GLY A 102 -10.67 12.10 -1.26
N ASN A 103 -11.23 13.29 -1.54
CA ASN A 103 -11.22 14.41 -0.60
C ASN A 103 -12.08 14.19 0.66
N ALA A 104 -12.93 13.15 0.69
CA ALA A 104 -13.66 12.74 1.87
C ALA A 104 -12.83 11.91 2.85
N MET A 105 -11.70 11.34 2.41
CA MET A 105 -10.86 10.44 3.20
C MET A 105 -10.19 11.14 4.37
N GLN A 106 -10.26 10.51 5.56
CA GLN A 106 -9.62 10.97 6.79
C GLN A 106 -8.74 9.85 7.36
N PHE A 107 -7.44 10.05 7.40
CA PHE A 107 -6.46 9.00 7.71
C PHE A 107 -6.09 8.88 9.19
N ASP A 108 -6.77 9.60 10.04
CA ASP A 108 -6.65 9.57 11.52
C ASP A 108 -8.01 9.34 12.21
N ARG A 109 -9.07 9.00 11.43
CA ARG A 109 -10.42 8.87 11.95
C ARG A 109 -11.04 7.54 11.54
N PRO A 110 -11.14 6.57 12.47
CA PRO A 110 -11.79 5.30 12.20
C PRO A 110 -13.32 5.47 12.00
N THR A 111 -13.93 4.50 11.33
CA THR A 111 -15.39 4.36 11.29
C THR A 111 -15.92 4.00 12.68
N PRO A 112 -17.21 4.27 13.00
CA PRO A 112 -17.75 4.03 14.35
C PRO A 112 -17.71 2.58 14.82
N ASP A 113 -17.65 1.63 13.91
CA ASP A 113 -17.63 0.18 14.16
C ASP A 113 -16.21 -0.45 14.11
N PHE A 114 -15.18 0.39 13.95
CA PHE A 114 -13.77 -0.01 13.97
C PHE A 114 -13.08 0.53 15.23
N ASP A 115 -12.90 -0.30 16.25
CA ASP A 115 -12.15 0.05 17.47
C ASP A 115 -10.67 -0.29 17.32
N ALA A 116 -9.88 0.70 16.87
CA ALA A 116 -8.45 0.54 16.64
C ALA A 116 -7.68 0.15 17.92
N ALA A 117 -8.05 0.71 19.06
CA ALA A 117 -7.37 0.44 20.33
C ALA A 117 -7.65 -0.99 20.82
N GLU A 118 -8.88 -1.46 20.69
CA GLU A 118 -9.24 -2.85 20.99
C GLU A 118 -8.51 -3.82 20.06
N LEU A 119 -8.53 -3.54 18.76
CA LEU A 119 -7.89 -4.39 17.75
C LEU A 119 -6.38 -4.46 17.93
N GLN A 120 -5.72 -3.36 18.26
CA GLN A 120 -4.30 -3.32 18.54
C GLN A 120 -3.94 -4.22 19.75
N ARG A 121 -4.69 -4.12 20.85
CA ARG A 121 -4.47 -4.99 22.01
C ARG A 121 -4.72 -6.46 21.69
N TYR A 122 -5.80 -6.75 20.95
CA TYR A 122 -6.18 -8.09 20.57
C TYR A 122 -5.14 -8.75 19.66
N ALA A 123 -4.64 -8.03 18.66
CA ALA A 123 -3.62 -8.49 17.74
C ALA A 123 -2.27 -8.72 18.47
N ALA A 124 -1.84 -7.76 19.29
CA ALA A 124 -0.59 -7.85 20.05
C ALA A 124 -0.57 -9.08 20.98
N ALA A 125 -1.69 -9.39 21.66
CA ALA A 125 -1.82 -10.57 22.50
C ALA A 125 -1.65 -11.91 21.75
N LYS A 126 -1.80 -11.89 20.43
CA LYS A 126 -1.67 -13.05 19.53
C LYS A 126 -0.39 -13.03 18.67
N GLY A 127 0.49 -12.06 18.89
CA GLY A 127 1.71 -11.90 18.09
C GLY A 127 1.46 -11.43 16.66
N VAL A 128 0.32 -10.78 16.41
CA VAL A 128 -0.08 -10.21 15.12
C VAL A 128 -0.10 -8.69 15.23
N HIS A 129 0.12 -7.98 14.13
CA HIS A 129 -0.05 -6.53 14.05
C HIS A 129 -0.99 -6.13 12.91
N LEU A 130 -1.63 -4.99 13.06
CA LEU A 130 -2.41 -4.40 11.98
C LEU A 130 -1.47 -3.73 10.97
N ILE A 131 -1.87 -3.77 9.70
CA ILE A 131 -1.32 -2.95 8.63
C ILE A 131 -2.40 -1.95 8.24
N GLY A 132 -2.07 -0.67 8.27
CA GLY A 132 -2.98 0.40 7.89
C GLY A 132 -3.15 0.47 6.38
N HIS A 133 -4.26 1.06 5.94
CA HIS A 133 -4.53 1.37 4.54
C HIS A 133 -4.95 2.81 4.39
N ASN A 134 -4.24 3.57 3.58
CA ASN A 134 -4.54 4.96 3.25
C ASN A 134 -4.82 5.08 1.75
N GLU A 135 -6.09 4.83 1.36
CA GLU A 135 -6.55 5.04 -0.01
C GLU A 135 -6.85 6.51 -0.25
N THR A 136 -6.31 7.07 -1.32
CA THR A 136 -6.46 8.50 -1.63
C THR A 136 -7.57 8.78 -2.65
N GLY A 137 -8.06 7.77 -3.41
CA GLY A 137 -8.95 7.99 -4.54
C GLY A 137 -8.39 9.04 -5.52
N GLY A 138 -7.07 9.11 -5.66
CA GLY A 138 -6.37 10.09 -6.47
C GLY A 138 -6.30 11.53 -5.92
N SER A 139 -6.91 11.82 -4.75
CA SER A 139 -6.88 13.15 -4.12
C SER A 139 -5.60 13.37 -3.31
N VAL A 140 -4.47 13.38 -4.00
CA VAL A 140 -3.14 13.30 -3.40
C VAL A 140 -2.76 14.54 -2.59
N SER A 141 -3.14 15.74 -3.03
CA SER A 141 -2.88 16.95 -2.23
C SER A 141 -3.63 16.95 -0.90
N HIS A 142 -4.82 16.34 -0.86
CA HIS A 142 -5.57 16.14 0.38
C HIS A 142 -4.86 15.17 1.32
N TYR A 143 -4.26 14.10 0.79
CA TYR A 143 -3.45 13.18 1.56
C TYR A 143 -2.15 13.84 2.06
N ASP A 144 -1.43 14.57 1.20
CA ASP A 144 -0.23 15.32 1.58
C ASP A 144 -0.46 16.22 2.80
N ALA A 145 -1.62 16.88 2.87
CA ALA A 145 -1.99 17.75 3.99
C ALA A 145 -2.26 16.99 5.30
N GLN A 146 -2.42 15.67 5.25
CA GLN A 146 -2.74 14.81 6.40
C GLN A 146 -1.58 13.90 6.84
N LEU A 147 -0.44 13.87 6.13
CA LEU A 147 0.63 12.87 6.35
C LEU A 147 1.08 12.77 7.80
N ASP A 148 1.36 13.90 8.47
CA ASP A 148 1.82 13.87 9.86
C ASP A 148 0.74 13.31 10.82
N ARG A 149 -0.55 13.62 10.60
CA ARG A 149 -1.65 13.07 11.40
C ARG A 149 -1.86 11.59 11.13
N ALA A 150 -1.82 11.20 9.87
CA ALA A 150 -2.01 9.82 9.43
C ALA A 150 -0.94 8.88 10.02
N PHE A 151 0.34 9.28 9.92
CA PHE A 151 1.42 8.47 10.47
C PHE A 151 1.55 8.59 11.99
N GLY A 152 1.17 9.73 12.57
CA GLY A 152 1.00 9.88 14.02
C GLY A 152 -0.03 8.89 14.56
N TYR A 153 -1.19 8.80 13.90
CA TYR A 153 -2.23 7.83 14.24
C TYR A 153 -1.72 6.37 14.14
N ALA A 154 -1.02 6.04 13.06
CA ALA A 154 -0.46 4.69 12.88
C ALA A 154 0.51 4.34 14.03
N ARG A 155 1.46 5.23 14.38
CA ARG A 155 2.37 5.06 15.51
C ARG A 155 1.61 4.84 16.82
N ASP A 156 0.62 5.69 17.12
CA ASP A 156 -0.10 5.69 18.41
C ASP A 156 -0.96 4.42 18.58
N HIS A 157 -1.33 3.76 17.48
CA HIS A 157 -2.06 2.50 17.46
C HIS A 157 -1.17 1.28 17.16
N GLY A 158 0.17 1.43 17.19
CA GLY A 158 1.10 0.32 16.99
C GLY A 158 1.01 -0.33 15.61
N ILE A 159 0.66 0.44 14.59
CA ILE A 159 0.60 0.01 13.19
C ILE A 159 1.98 0.24 12.55
N PRO A 160 2.79 -0.82 12.33
CA PRO A 160 4.19 -0.66 11.89
C PRO A 160 4.33 -0.40 10.38
N VAL A 161 3.30 -0.70 9.61
CA VAL A 161 3.29 -0.57 8.14
C VAL A 161 1.97 0.02 7.69
N VAL A 162 2.02 0.91 6.70
CA VAL A 162 0.85 1.47 6.02
C VAL A 162 0.96 1.18 4.53
N LYS A 163 -0.09 0.56 3.98
CA LYS A 163 -0.35 0.49 2.55
C LYS A 163 -0.91 1.84 2.10
N THR A 164 -0.33 2.45 1.07
CA THR A 164 -0.87 3.66 0.45
C THR A 164 -1.47 3.31 -0.90
N GLY A 165 -2.68 3.79 -1.19
CA GLY A 165 -3.38 3.56 -2.45
C GLY A 165 -3.67 4.85 -3.21
N TYR A 166 -3.66 4.77 -4.53
CA TYR A 166 -3.88 5.90 -5.44
C TYR A 166 -4.82 5.49 -6.58
N VAL A 167 -5.89 4.78 -6.23
CA VAL A 167 -6.86 4.24 -7.20
C VAL A 167 -7.61 5.38 -7.85
N THR A 168 -7.30 5.63 -9.12
CA THR A 168 -8.02 6.53 -10.01
C THR A 168 -7.60 6.23 -11.45
N ASP A 169 -8.29 6.81 -12.44
CA ASP A 169 -7.90 6.66 -13.84
C ASP A 169 -6.52 7.28 -14.10
N ALA A 170 -5.79 6.74 -15.06
CA ALA A 170 -4.47 7.21 -15.41
C ALA A 170 -4.50 8.68 -15.86
N GLY A 171 -3.67 9.51 -15.23
CA GLY A 171 -3.63 10.96 -15.50
C GLY A 171 -4.66 11.77 -14.71
N GLU A 172 -5.43 11.15 -13.80
CA GLU A 172 -6.48 11.81 -13.02
C GLU A 172 -6.07 12.08 -11.55
N ILE A 173 -4.80 11.94 -11.22
CA ILE A 173 -4.30 12.33 -9.90
C ILE A 173 -4.56 13.82 -9.65
N GLU A 174 -5.27 14.14 -8.59
CA GLU A 174 -5.55 15.53 -8.22
C GLU A 174 -4.38 16.16 -7.48
N ARG A 175 -3.92 17.27 -8.04
CA ARG A 175 -2.99 18.19 -7.40
C ARG A 175 -3.66 19.52 -7.16
N VAL A 176 -3.49 20.10 -5.97
CA VAL A 176 -3.92 21.45 -5.62
C VAL A 176 -2.66 22.24 -5.24
N ASP A 177 -2.34 23.28 -6.02
CA ASP A 177 -1.21 24.17 -5.74
C ASP A 177 -1.56 25.12 -4.56
N ALA A 178 -0.55 25.79 -4.03
CA ALA A 178 -0.70 26.70 -2.87
C ALA A 178 -1.68 27.88 -3.10
N ASP A 179 -1.89 28.27 -4.36
CA ASP A 179 -2.85 29.29 -4.76
C ASP A 179 -4.27 28.75 -4.97
N GLY A 180 -4.50 27.44 -4.71
CA GLY A 180 -5.77 26.76 -4.90
C GLY A 180 -6.00 26.23 -6.33
N THR A 181 -5.05 26.45 -7.26
CA THR A 181 -5.17 25.94 -8.62
C THR A 181 -5.16 24.42 -8.63
N ARG A 182 -6.19 23.82 -9.25
CA ARG A 182 -6.29 22.37 -9.42
C ARG A 182 -5.65 21.94 -10.73
N LYS A 183 -4.86 20.85 -10.69
CA LYS A 183 -4.19 20.23 -11.83
C LYS A 183 -4.39 18.74 -11.81
N ARG A 184 -4.18 18.10 -12.96
CA ARG A 184 -4.11 16.64 -13.10
C ARG A 184 -2.67 16.22 -13.36
N GLU A 185 -2.27 15.15 -12.69
CA GLU A 185 -0.92 14.58 -12.77
C GLU A 185 -0.98 13.10 -13.14
N TRP A 186 0.06 12.62 -13.79
CA TRP A 186 0.23 11.18 -14.03
C TRP A 186 0.75 10.46 -12.80
N HIS A 187 0.31 9.20 -12.61
CA HIS A 187 0.80 8.34 -11.51
C HIS A 187 2.32 8.24 -11.46
N GLU A 188 3.00 8.16 -12.60
CA GLU A 188 4.46 8.10 -12.70
C GLU A 188 5.11 9.45 -13.04
N GLY A 189 4.36 10.54 -12.94
CA GLY A 189 4.87 11.89 -13.19
C GLY A 189 5.85 12.36 -12.10
N GLN A 190 6.66 13.38 -12.43
CA GLN A 190 7.65 13.92 -11.49
C GLN A 190 7.02 14.42 -10.18
N TRP A 191 5.80 14.93 -10.23
CA TRP A 191 5.11 15.40 -9.03
C TRP A 191 4.79 14.23 -8.08
N MET A 192 4.33 13.09 -8.63
CA MET A 192 4.07 11.88 -7.85
C MET A 192 5.36 11.25 -7.30
N VAL A 193 6.46 11.25 -8.05
CA VAL A 193 7.78 10.84 -7.53
C VAL A 193 8.13 11.63 -6.27
N ASN A 194 7.93 12.95 -6.30
CA ASN A 194 8.18 13.81 -5.15
C ASN A 194 7.18 13.58 -4.00
N HIS A 195 5.92 13.28 -4.32
CA HIS A 195 4.91 12.90 -3.33
C HIS A 195 5.30 11.62 -2.60
N HIS A 196 5.62 10.55 -3.31
CA HIS A 196 6.04 9.29 -2.69
C HIS A 196 7.28 9.47 -1.80
N LEU A 197 8.22 10.32 -2.21
CA LEU A 197 9.38 10.66 -1.37
C LEU A 197 8.95 11.35 -0.07
N ARG A 198 8.01 12.32 -0.14
CA ARG A 198 7.46 12.97 1.08
C ARG A 198 6.77 11.97 1.99
N VAL A 199 5.97 11.06 1.43
CA VAL A 199 5.28 10.00 2.19
C VAL A 199 6.29 9.15 2.96
N VAL A 200 7.30 8.63 2.28
CA VAL A 200 8.33 7.77 2.88
C VAL A 200 9.12 8.52 3.96
N GLN A 201 9.53 9.75 3.70
CA GLN A 201 10.26 10.58 4.66
C GLN A 201 9.41 10.94 5.89
N THR A 202 8.12 11.23 5.69
CA THR A 202 7.21 11.54 6.80
C THR A 202 6.94 10.29 7.63
N ALA A 203 6.64 9.15 6.98
CA ALA A 203 6.43 7.88 7.66
C ALA A 203 7.64 7.47 8.53
N ALA A 204 8.86 7.70 8.04
CA ALA A 204 10.09 7.41 8.78
C ALA A 204 10.18 8.15 10.12
N LYS A 205 9.70 9.40 10.21
CA LYS A 205 9.66 10.18 11.46
C LYS A 205 8.81 9.50 12.54
N TYR A 206 7.83 8.70 12.12
CA TYR A 206 6.90 7.98 13.00
C TYR A 206 7.24 6.49 13.13
N HIS A 207 8.37 6.04 12.57
CA HIS A 207 8.77 4.63 12.51
C HIS A 207 7.73 3.74 11.81
N VAL A 208 7.19 4.21 10.69
CA VAL A 208 6.22 3.48 9.87
C VAL A 208 6.86 3.08 8.54
N GLY A 209 6.73 1.80 8.20
CA GLY A 209 7.07 1.27 6.88
C GLY A 209 5.98 1.57 5.85
N ILE A 210 6.35 1.69 4.59
CA ILE A 210 5.43 1.97 3.49
C ILE A 210 5.41 0.81 2.50
N ASP A 211 4.20 0.39 2.17
CA ASP A 211 3.86 -0.44 1.03
C ASP A 211 3.03 0.41 0.07
N SER A 212 3.54 0.68 -1.13
CA SER A 212 2.88 1.58 -2.07
C SER A 212 2.15 0.79 -3.15
N HIS A 213 0.83 1.01 -3.27
CA HIS A 213 0.04 0.56 -4.40
C HIS A 213 -0.13 1.67 -5.44
N GLU A 214 -0.44 1.34 -6.71
CA GLU A 214 -0.36 2.24 -7.86
C GLU A 214 0.92 3.11 -7.85
N PRO A 215 2.08 2.50 -7.62
CA PRO A 215 3.29 3.21 -7.28
C PRO A 215 4.02 3.75 -8.51
N VAL A 216 4.87 4.75 -8.28
CA VAL A 216 5.95 5.03 -9.25
C VAL A 216 6.94 3.86 -9.30
N LYS A 217 7.56 3.64 -10.46
CA LYS A 217 8.56 2.58 -10.64
C LYS A 217 9.68 2.67 -9.61
N ASP A 218 10.12 1.51 -9.09
CA ASP A 218 11.24 1.46 -8.17
C ASP A 218 12.55 1.87 -8.87
N THR A 219 13.23 2.85 -8.27
CA THR A 219 14.52 3.38 -8.70
C THR A 219 15.64 3.06 -7.71
N GLY A 220 15.43 2.11 -6.80
CA GLY A 220 16.38 1.72 -5.77
C GLY A 220 16.41 2.64 -4.55
N LEU A 221 15.45 3.56 -4.42
CA LEU A 221 15.38 4.54 -3.33
C LEU A 221 15.23 3.89 -1.94
N ARG A 222 14.80 2.62 -1.90
CA ARG A 222 14.78 1.79 -0.67
C ARG A 222 16.15 1.61 -0.01
N ARG A 223 17.26 1.83 -0.74
CA ARG A 223 18.58 1.87 -0.14
C ARG A 223 18.75 3.08 0.78
N THR A 224 18.25 4.23 0.36
CA THR A 224 18.33 5.50 1.08
C THR A 224 17.27 5.59 2.18
N TYR A 225 16.08 5.09 1.87
CA TYR A 225 14.92 5.06 2.76
C TYR A 225 14.41 3.62 2.89
N PRO A 226 15.03 2.78 3.74
CA PRO A 226 14.65 1.36 3.89
C PRO A 226 13.22 1.11 4.35
N ASN A 227 12.54 2.13 4.89
CA ASN A 227 11.13 2.05 5.23
C ASN A 227 10.19 2.05 4.01
N TRP A 228 10.67 2.24 2.79
CA TRP A 228 9.91 1.91 1.60
C TRP A 228 10.03 0.42 1.32
N LEU A 229 9.16 -0.37 1.95
CA LEU A 229 9.29 -1.84 2.03
C LEU A 229 8.99 -2.52 0.71
N SER A 230 7.90 -2.13 0.05
CA SER A 230 7.43 -2.76 -1.18
C SER A 230 6.58 -1.82 -2.02
N ARG A 231 6.33 -2.26 -3.25
CA ARG A 231 5.42 -1.65 -4.20
C ARG A 231 4.60 -2.75 -4.88
N GLU A 232 3.32 -2.48 -5.17
CA GLU A 232 2.56 -3.39 -6.03
C GLU A 232 3.11 -3.35 -7.47
N GLY A 233 2.67 -2.42 -8.27
CA GLY A 233 3.18 -2.16 -9.63
C GLY A 233 3.00 -3.28 -10.65
N GLY A 234 2.27 -4.34 -10.32
CA GLY A 234 1.98 -5.48 -11.18
C GLY A 234 0.67 -6.16 -10.81
N ARG A 235 0.06 -6.86 -11.78
CA ARG A 235 -1.25 -7.51 -11.59
C ARG A 235 -1.14 -8.68 -10.62
N GLY A 236 -1.85 -8.58 -9.48
CA GLY A 236 -2.07 -9.70 -8.57
C GLY A 236 -3.31 -10.53 -8.95
N MET A 237 -3.66 -11.51 -8.10
CA MET A 237 -4.80 -12.42 -8.33
C MET A 237 -6.15 -11.72 -8.35
N GLU A 238 -6.29 -10.56 -7.75
CA GLU A 238 -7.53 -9.78 -7.75
C GLU A 238 -7.99 -9.42 -9.17
N TYR A 239 -7.06 -9.21 -10.10
CA TYR A 239 -7.38 -8.90 -11.50
C TYR A 239 -8.16 -10.00 -12.21
N ASN A 240 -8.14 -11.23 -11.71
CA ASN A 240 -8.98 -12.28 -12.23
C ASN A 240 -10.49 -12.01 -12.04
N SER A 241 -10.85 -11.06 -11.16
CA SER A 241 -12.24 -10.69 -10.91
C SER A 241 -12.81 -9.70 -11.91
N TRP A 242 -11.98 -8.87 -12.57
CA TRP A 242 -12.50 -7.81 -13.46
C TRP A 242 -11.69 -7.54 -14.73
N ALA A 243 -10.42 -7.87 -14.79
CA ALA A 243 -9.54 -7.45 -15.89
C ALA A 243 -9.09 -8.64 -16.77
N GLY A 244 -9.78 -9.74 -16.74
CA GLY A 244 -9.40 -10.98 -17.40
C GLY A 244 -8.38 -11.79 -16.59
N LYS A 245 -8.26 -13.06 -16.92
CA LYS A 245 -7.43 -14.00 -16.16
C LYS A 245 -5.94 -13.71 -16.32
N ASN A 246 -5.19 -13.82 -15.26
CA ASN A 246 -3.74 -13.88 -15.35
C ASN A 246 -3.32 -15.28 -15.80
N PRO A 247 -2.56 -15.42 -16.91
CA PRO A 247 -2.01 -16.70 -17.28
C PRO A 247 -0.83 -17.08 -16.36
N PRO A 248 -0.50 -18.37 -16.21
CA PRO A 248 0.62 -18.79 -15.35
C PRO A 248 1.97 -18.13 -15.68
N GLU A 249 2.19 -17.81 -16.96
CA GLU A 249 3.39 -17.13 -17.44
C GLU A 249 3.52 -15.71 -16.86
N HIS A 250 2.43 -15.05 -16.53
CA HIS A 250 2.45 -13.73 -15.92
C HIS A 250 3.19 -13.75 -14.59
N GLU A 251 2.88 -14.72 -13.72
CA GLU A 251 3.54 -14.84 -12.41
C GLU A 251 5.03 -15.15 -12.55
N ALA A 252 5.40 -16.05 -13.48
CA ALA A 252 6.80 -16.36 -13.76
C ALA A 252 7.56 -15.15 -14.31
N ASN A 253 6.94 -14.34 -15.16
CA ASN A 253 7.56 -13.18 -15.78
C ASN A 253 7.77 -12.02 -14.80
N MET A 254 7.03 -11.94 -13.71
CA MET A 254 7.17 -10.85 -12.73
C MET A 254 8.56 -10.82 -12.10
N PHE A 255 9.24 -11.96 -11.95
CA PHE A 255 10.63 -12.01 -11.48
C PHE A 255 11.58 -11.24 -12.40
N PHE A 256 11.31 -11.25 -13.70
CA PHE A 256 12.19 -10.66 -14.72
C PHE A 256 11.64 -9.34 -15.27
N THR A 257 10.64 -8.78 -14.64
CA THR A 257 10.05 -7.50 -14.99
C THR A 257 9.89 -6.61 -13.76
N GLN A 258 8.81 -6.74 -13.03
CA GLN A 258 8.50 -5.89 -11.87
C GLN A 258 9.53 -6.06 -10.73
N TRP A 259 9.89 -7.29 -10.40
CA TRP A 259 10.81 -7.56 -9.28
C TRP A 259 12.28 -7.24 -9.56
N LEU A 260 12.65 -6.99 -10.82
CA LEU A 260 13.97 -6.44 -11.13
C LEU A 260 14.17 -5.04 -10.54
N GLY A 261 13.08 -4.28 -10.36
CA GLY A 261 13.11 -2.97 -9.72
C GLY A 261 13.28 -3.04 -8.21
N GLY A 262 12.68 -4.06 -7.57
CA GLY A 262 12.68 -4.21 -6.12
C GLY A 262 11.58 -5.12 -5.59
N PRO A 263 11.42 -5.20 -4.25
CA PRO A 263 10.37 -5.96 -3.61
C PRO A 263 9.00 -5.52 -4.10
N MET A 264 8.15 -6.49 -4.40
CA MET A 264 6.77 -6.29 -4.80
C MET A 264 5.82 -6.79 -3.71
N ASP A 265 4.77 -5.99 -3.40
CA ASP A 265 3.59 -6.51 -2.72
C ASP A 265 2.77 -7.29 -3.74
N PHE A 266 2.78 -8.60 -3.61
CA PHE A 266 2.14 -9.51 -4.54
C PHE A 266 1.07 -10.33 -3.84
N THR A 267 -0.14 -10.34 -4.39
CA THR A 267 -1.23 -11.21 -3.95
C THR A 267 -1.18 -12.51 -4.75
N PRO A 268 -0.56 -13.59 -4.20
CA PRO A 268 -0.36 -14.84 -4.93
C PRO A 268 -1.62 -15.68 -5.03
N GLY A 269 -2.63 -15.40 -4.21
CA GLY A 269 -3.87 -16.15 -4.20
C GLY A 269 -4.87 -15.70 -3.16
N VAL A 270 -6.06 -16.25 -3.29
CA VAL A 270 -7.20 -16.06 -2.41
C VAL A 270 -7.83 -17.40 -2.10
N LEU A 271 -8.36 -17.58 -0.88
CA LEU A 271 -8.91 -18.87 -0.46
C LEU A 271 -10.39 -19.04 -0.83
N SER A 272 -11.11 -17.93 -0.99
CA SER A 272 -12.53 -17.96 -1.35
C SER A 272 -12.71 -17.46 -2.79
N LEU A 273 -13.13 -18.36 -3.69
CA LEU A 273 -13.23 -18.08 -5.12
C LEU A 273 -14.65 -17.73 -5.57
N THR A 274 -15.64 -17.86 -4.68
CA THR A 274 -17.04 -17.57 -4.98
C THR A 274 -17.54 -16.41 -4.13
N GLY A 275 -18.38 -15.56 -4.70
CA GLY A 275 -19.01 -14.43 -4.02
C GLY A 275 -20.21 -13.94 -4.79
N SER A 276 -20.83 -12.83 -4.36
CA SER A 276 -22.02 -12.25 -5.00
C SER A 276 -21.72 -11.63 -6.36
N ASN A 277 -20.48 -11.34 -6.67
CA ASN A 277 -20.06 -10.82 -7.98
C ASN A 277 -19.64 -11.90 -8.98
N GLY A 278 -19.80 -13.19 -8.69
CA GLY A 278 -19.57 -14.31 -9.59
C GLY A 278 -18.53 -15.30 -9.16
#